data_77a50738ec6f19d3c22a3d4facdfc50a
#
_entry.id   77a50738ec6f19d3c22a3d4facdfc50a
#
_cell.length_a   1.000
_cell.length_b   1.000
_cell.length_c   1.000
_cell.angle_alpha   90.00
_cell.angle_beta   90.00
_cell.angle_gamma   90.00
#
_symmetry.space_group_name_H-M   'P 1'
#
loop_
_entity.id
_entity.type
_entity.pdbx_description
1 polymer ?
#
loop_
_entity_poly.entity_id
_entity_poly.type
_entity_poly.pdbx_seq_one_letter_code
_entity_poly.pdbx_strand_id
1 'polypeptide(L)'
;MTRLAILRYPDPRLHTVARPVAQVDNRIQQLAADMLETMYAADGVGLAATQVDVHERLIVMDTSESRDQPVVLINPEVVERSPEMKLGEEGCLSVPQVYDKVERHLWVTVRALDRDGQTFDLKAEGLASVCVQHEMDHLLGKVFVEYLSLLKRDRIKSKMIKRTREELAQVR
;
A
#
# COMPACT_ATOMS: atom_id res chain seq x y z
N MET A 1 1.01 -19.60 7.01
CA MET A 1 1.12 -18.21 6.54
C MET A 1 2.52 -18.03 5.99
N THR A 2 2.68 -17.36 4.89
CA THR A 2 3.96 -17.22 4.17
C THR A 2 4.29 -15.75 4.00
N ARG A 3 5.52 -15.35 4.36
CA ARG A 3 5.99 -13.99 4.11
C ARG A 3 6.28 -13.81 2.62
N LEU A 4 5.69 -12.78 2.04
CA LEU A 4 5.83 -12.44 0.63
C LEU A 4 6.99 -11.46 0.43
N ALA A 5 7.65 -11.54 -0.73
CA ALA A 5 8.68 -10.58 -1.09
C ALA A 5 8.02 -9.25 -1.51
N ILE A 6 8.45 -8.15 -0.89
CA ILE A 6 7.98 -6.81 -1.23
C ILE A 6 8.82 -6.25 -2.37
N LEU A 7 8.18 -5.87 -3.48
CA LEU A 7 8.81 -5.18 -4.60
C LEU A 7 9.34 -3.82 -4.15
N ARG A 8 10.50 -3.43 -4.65
CA ARG A 8 11.14 -2.16 -4.31
C ARG A 8 11.20 -1.23 -5.52
N TYR A 9 10.85 0.03 -5.29
CA TYR A 9 11.01 1.08 -6.29
C TYR A 9 12.48 1.18 -6.73
N PRO A 10 12.80 1.28 -8.00
CA PRO A 10 11.91 1.55 -9.14
C PRO A 10 11.49 0.30 -9.97
N ASP A 11 11.19 -0.82 -9.34
CA ASP A 11 10.72 -2.02 -10.06
C ASP A 11 9.49 -1.66 -10.92
N PRO A 12 9.50 -1.92 -12.25
CA PRO A 12 8.41 -1.54 -13.15
C PRO A 12 7.08 -2.25 -12.82
N ARG A 13 7.09 -3.38 -12.14
CA ARG A 13 5.88 -4.10 -11.71
C ARG A 13 5.02 -3.30 -10.73
N LEU A 14 5.62 -2.36 -9.98
CA LEU A 14 4.90 -1.43 -9.11
C LEU A 14 3.98 -0.47 -9.89
N HIS A 15 4.19 -0.31 -11.19
CA HIS A 15 3.39 0.54 -12.06
C HIS A 15 2.30 -0.23 -12.84
N THR A 16 2.08 -1.48 -12.51
CA THR A 16 1.00 -2.28 -13.11
C THR A 16 -0.33 -1.98 -12.41
N VAL A 17 -1.36 -1.65 -13.19
CA VAL A 17 -2.71 -1.43 -12.67
C VAL A 17 -3.35 -2.75 -12.25
N ALA A 18 -3.87 -2.79 -11.03
CA ALA A 18 -4.54 -3.97 -10.48
C ALA A 18 -5.92 -4.18 -11.11
N ARG A 19 -6.22 -5.42 -11.45
CA ARG A 19 -7.55 -5.85 -11.92
C ARG A 19 -8.48 -6.16 -10.74
N PRO A 20 -9.78 -6.04 -10.91
CA PRO A 20 -10.74 -6.44 -9.89
C PRO A 20 -10.59 -7.93 -9.51
N VAL A 21 -10.79 -8.21 -8.23
CA VAL A 21 -10.97 -9.59 -7.73
C VAL A 21 -12.35 -10.06 -8.17
N ALA A 22 -12.42 -11.16 -8.94
CA ALA A 22 -13.68 -11.67 -9.47
C ALA A 22 -14.53 -12.36 -8.38
N GLN A 23 -13.87 -13.06 -7.44
CA GLN A 23 -14.53 -13.78 -6.35
C GLN A 23 -13.62 -13.84 -5.14
N VAL A 24 -14.19 -13.65 -3.95
CA VAL A 24 -13.49 -13.84 -2.68
C VAL A 24 -13.51 -15.32 -2.33
N ASP A 25 -12.51 -16.03 -2.80
CA ASP A 25 -12.31 -17.47 -2.59
C ASP A 25 -11.18 -17.72 -1.55
N ASN A 26 -10.89 -18.98 -1.28
CA ASN A 26 -9.82 -19.38 -0.37
C ASN A 26 -8.44 -18.84 -0.77
N ARG A 27 -8.19 -18.67 -2.08
CA ARG A 27 -6.93 -18.09 -2.59
C ARG A 27 -6.79 -16.63 -2.17
N ILE A 28 -7.86 -15.84 -2.31
CA ILE A 28 -7.89 -14.43 -1.91
C ILE A 28 -7.78 -14.29 -0.38
N GLN A 29 -8.48 -15.14 0.36
CA GLN A 29 -8.41 -15.16 1.83
C GLN A 29 -6.99 -15.51 2.31
N GLN A 30 -6.33 -16.49 1.70
CA GLN A 30 -4.95 -16.85 2.01
C GLN A 30 -3.98 -15.74 1.64
N LEU A 31 -4.15 -15.11 0.48
CA LEU A 31 -3.35 -13.95 0.06
C LEU A 31 -3.46 -12.80 1.06
N ALA A 32 -4.68 -12.48 1.52
CA ALA A 32 -4.89 -11.44 2.52
C ALA A 32 -4.18 -11.76 3.84
N ALA A 33 -4.22 -13.03 4.29
CA ALA A 33 -3.51 -13.49 5.48
C ALA A 33 -1.99 -13.38 5.34
N ASP A 34 -1.42 -13.80 4.22
CA ASP A 34 0.01 -13.72 3.94
C ASP A 34 0.49 -12.27 3.79
N MET A 35 -0.35 -11.39 3.22
CA MET A 35 -0.09 -9.96 3.14
C MET A 35 -0.09 -9.30 4.52
N LEU A 36 -1.02 -9.65 5.42
CA LEU A 36 -1.04 -9.14 6.80
C LEU A 36 0.22 -9.56 7.56
N GLU A 37 0.62 -10.83 7.46
CA GLU A 37 1.86 -11.30 8.07
C GLU A 37 3.09 -10.54 7.53
N THR A 38 3.13 -10.34 6.21
CA THR A 38 4.21 -9.61 5.53
C THR A 38 4.26 -8.15 5.98
N MET A 39 3.10 -7.48 6.05
CA MET A 39 2.95 -6.10 6.50
C MET A 39 3.47 -5.93 7.94
N TYR A 40 3.01 -6.77 8.87
CA TYR A 40 3.45 -6.71 10.28
C TYR A 40 4.94 -7.03 10.42
N ALA A 41 5.46 -8.03 9.70
CA ALA A 41 6.87 -8.39 9.73
C ALA A 41 7.78 -7.28 9.17
N ALA A 42 7.27 -6.43 8.29
CA ALA A 42 7.97 -5.27 7.74
C ALA A 42 7.70 -3.98 8.53
N ASP A 43 7.00 -4.06 9.66
CA ASP A 43 6.60 -2.93 10.51
C ASP A 43 5.78 -1.86 9.74
N GLY A 44 5.02 -2.28 8.72
CA GLY A 44 4.16 -1.43 7.91
C GLY A 44 2.76 -1.29 8.50
N VAL A 45 2.02 -0.25 8.13
CA VAL A 45 0.61 -0.01 8.51
C VAL A 45 -0.37 -0.29 7.39
N GLY A 46 0.13 -0.50 6.17
CA GLY A 46 -0.63 -0.86 4.98
C GLY A 46 0.23 -1.62 3.98
N LEU A 47 -0.42 -2.39 3.12
CA LEU A 47 0.21 -3.12 2.02
C LEU A 47 -0.84 -3.40 0.94
N ALA A 48 -0.50 -3.06 -0.31
CA ALA A 48 -1.30 -3.41 -1.48
C ALA A 48 -0.75 -4.66 -2.17
N ALA A 49 -1.62 -5.46 -2.77
CA ALA A 49 -1.24 -6.70 -3.44
C ALA A 49 -0.23 -6.49 -4.57
N THR A 50 -0.29 -5.35 -5.27
CA THR A 50 0.68 -4.99 -6.31
C THR A 50 2.11 -4.88 -5.80
N GLN A 51 2.30 -4.55 -4.52
CA GLN A 51 3.62 -4.49 -3.89
C GLN A 51 4.24 -5.88 -3.63
N VAL A 52 3.45 -6.93 -3.68
CA VAL A 52 3.90 -8.33 -3.57
C VAL A 52 3.71 -9.10 -4.89
N ASP A 53 3.72 -8.37 -6.01
CA ASP A 53 3.63 -8.90 -7.38
C ASP A 53 2.30 -9.62 -7.70
N VAL A 54 1.24 -9.28 -6.98
CA VAL A 54 -0.12 -9.75 -7.27
C VAL A 54 -0.97 -8.56 -7.72
N HIS A 55 -1.31 -8.53 -9.00
CA HIS A 55 -1.98 -7.39 -9.62
C HIS A 55 -3.50 -7.52 -9.56
N GLU A 56 -4.01 -7.68 -8.33
CA GLU A 56 -5.44 -7.71 -7.99
C GLU A 56 -5.77 -6.64 -6.95
N ARG A 57 -6.99 -6.14 -6.98
CA ARG A 57 -7.43 -5.03 -6.12
C ARG A 57 -7.68 -5.52 -4.69
N LEU A 58 -6.60 -5.67 -3.94
CA LEU A 58 -6.60 -6.10 -2.54
C LEU A 58 -5.62 -5.24 -1.75
N ILE A 59 -6.09 -4.74 -0.61
CA ILE A 59 -5.32 -3.97 0.37
C ILE A 59 -5.51 -4.62 1.74
N VAL A 60 -4.45 -4.62 2.53
CA VAL A 60 -4.51 -4.87 3.97
C VAL A 60 -3.95 -3.66 4.71
N MET A 61 -4.53 -3.32 5.86
CA MET A 61 -4.05 -2.22 6.69
C MET A 61 -4.38 -2.45 8.17
N ASP A 62 -3.55 -1.87 9.03
CA ASP A 62 -3.81 -1.76 10.45
C ASP A 62 -3.15 -0.49 10.99
N THR A 63 -3.95 0.52 11.25
CA THR A 63 -3.53 1.83 11.77
C THR A 63 -3.88 2.01 13.24
N SER A 64 -4.30 0.93 13.93
CA SER A 64 -4.55 0.95 15.37
C SER A 64 -3.24 1.07 16.15
N GLU A 65 -3.29 1.69 17.33
CA GLU A 65 -2.12 1.80 18.21
C GLU A 65 -1.63 0.45 18.70
N SER A 66 -2.58 -0.44 19.02
CA SER A 66 -2.30 -1.81 19.50
C SER A 66 -1.85 -2.77 18.40
N ARG A 67 -2.01 -2.40 17.13
CA ARG A 67 -1.67 -3.25 15.97
C ARG A 67 -2.37 -4.62 16.00
N ASP A 68 -3.65 -4.61 16.38
CA ASP A 68 -4.50 -5.77 16.55
C ASP A 68 -5.89 -5.63 15.88
N GLN A 69 -6.06 -4.60 15.04
CA GLN A 69 -7.31 -4.32 14.32
C GLN A 69 -7.10 -4.29 12.80
N PRO A 70 -6.67 -5.42 12.20
CA PRO A 70 -6.43 -5.47 10.76
C PRO A 70 -7.72 -5.33 9.96
N VAL A 71 -7.63 -4.60 8.86
CA VAL A 71 -8.71 -4.41 7.88
C VAL A 71 -8.25 -4.95 6.54
N VAL A 72 -9.11 -5.73 5.89
CA VAL A 72 -8.94 -6.23 4.53
C VAL A 72 -9.93 -5.51 3.63
N LEU A 73 -9.44 -4.92 2.53
CA LEU A 73 -10.27 -4.21 1.56
C LEU A 73 -10.07 -4.86 0.17
N ILE A 74 -11.12 -5.48 -0.33
CA ILE A 74 -11.13 -6.12 -1.64
C ILE A 74 -12.00 -5.28 -2.57
N ASN A 75 -11.51 -4.97 -3.76
CA ASN A 75 -12.13 -4.07 -4.73
C ASN A 75 -12.51 -2.70 -4.12
N PRO A 76 -11.61 -2.01 -3.41
CA PRO A 76 -11.94 -0.75 -2.76
C PRO A 76 -12.27 0.36 -3.76
N GLU A 77 -13.29 1.18 -3.42
CA GLU A 77 -13.71 2.36 -4.16
C GLU A 77 -13.94 3.53 -3.19
N VAL A 78 -13.43 4.71 -3.50
CA VAL A 78 -13.75 5.92 -2.73
C VAL A 78 -15.16 6.37 -3.11
N VAL A 79 -16.07 6.32 -2.15
CA VAL A 79 -17.48 6.76 -2.35
C VAL A 79 -17.71 8.17 -1.85
N GLU A 80 -16.89 8.65 -0.91
CA GLU A 80 -16.96 10.00 -0.36
C GLU A 80 -15.58 10.45 0.12
N ARG A 81 -15.32 11.75 0.08
CA ARG A 81 -14.05 12.34 0.54
C ARG A 81 -14.22 13.78 0.98
N SER A 82 -13.37 14.22 1.88
CA SER A 82 -13.32 15.63 2.28
C SER A 82 -12.91 16.53 1.13
N PRO A 83 -13.48 17.75 1.01
CA PRO A 83 -12.96 18.77 0.10
C PRO A 83 -11.59 19.27 0.55
N GLU A 84 -11.33 19.30 1.86
CA GLU A 84 -10.06 19.74 2.44
C GLU A 84 -9.00 18.64 2.32
N MET A 85 -7.78 19.11 2.03
CA MET A 85 -6.59 18.27 1.96
C MET A 85 -5.57 18.70 3.01
N LYS A 86 -4.72 17.79 3.42
CA LYS A 86 -3.63 18.04 4.36
C LYS A 86 -2.33 17.50 3.81
N LEU A 87 -1.29 18.31 3.89
CA LEU A 87 0.09 17.89 3.61
C LEU A 87 0.63 17.12 4.82
N GLY A 88 1.03 15.88 4.64
CA GLY A 88 1.56 15.01 5.69
C GLY A 88 2.72 14.16 5.20
N GLU A 89 3.57 13.75 6.12
CA GLU A 89 4.71 12.87 5.81
C GLU A 89 4.24 11.44 5.57
N GLU A 90 4.70 10.84 4.49
CA GLU A 90 4.47 9.44 4.14
C GLU A 90 5.78 8.69 3.93
N GLY A 91 5.73 7.38 4.22
CA GLY A 91 6.72 6.39 3.83
C GLY A 91 6.02 5.24 3.10
N CYS A 92 6.80 4.33 2.54
CA CYS A 92 6.29 3.17 1.81
C CYS A 92 7.21 1.97 2.00
N LEU A 93 6.65 0.78 2.21
CA LEU A 93 7.43 -0.46 2.31
C LEU A 93 8.20 -0.76 1.02
N SER A 94 7.69 -0.29 -0.14
CA SER A 94 8.39 -0.39 -1.43
C SER A 94 9.48 0.67 -1.63
N VAL A 95 9.57 1.68 -0.74
CA VAL A 95 10.61 2.74 -0.76
C VAL A 95 11.20 2.88 0.64
N PRO A 96 11.89 1.86 1.15
CA PRO A 96 12.31 1.81 2.54
C PRO A 96 13.23 2.97 2.93
N GLN A 97 12.99 3.52 4.15
CA GLN A 97 13.76 4.61 4.77
C GLN A 97 13.74 5.91 3.94
N VAL A 98 12.70 6.14 3.17
CA VAL A 98 12.44 7.39 2.48
C VAL A 98 11.08 7.90 2.92
N TYR A 99 11.05 9.15 3.37
CA TYR A 99 9.84 9.85 3.80
C TYR A 99 9.80 11.21 3.11
N ASP A 100 8.62 11.61 2.67
CA ASP A 100 8.40 12.95 2.12
C ASP A 100 6.92 13.32 2.24
N LYS A 101 6.59 14.58 1.99
CA LYS A 101 5.26 15.12 2.19
C LYS A 101 4.39 14.94 0.95
N VAL A 102 3.18 14.43 1.17
CA VAL A 102 2.14 14.25 0.15
C VAL A 102 0.83 14.86 0.67
N GLU A 103 0.05 15.49 -0.21
CA GLU A 103 -1.28 15.97 0.11
C GLU A 103 -2.30 14.84 -0.02
N ARG A 104 -3.11 14.67 1.04
CA ARG A 104 -4.21 13.70 1.06
C ARG A 104 -5.49 14.36 1.59
N HIS A 105 -6.63 13.81 1.19
CA HIS A 105 -7.91 14.18 1.78
C HIS A 105 -7.90 13.89 3.29
N LEU A 106 -8.48 14.80 4.09
CA LEU A 106 -8.51 14.64 5.56
C LEU A 106 -9.24 13.37 5.98
N TRP A 107 -10.33 13.06 5.27
CA TRP A 107 -11.08 11.83 5.47
C TRP A 107 -11.60 11.31 4.13
N VAL A 108 -11.80 10.02 4.07
CA VAL A 108 -12.41 9.31 2.95
C VAL A 108 -13.35 8.23 3.47
N THR A 109 -14.42 7.95 2.73
CA THR A 109 -15.23 6.75 2.90
C THR A 109 -14.93 5.82 1.74
N VAL A 110 -14.47 4.62 2.04
CA VAL A 110 -14.12 3.59 1.05
C VAL A 110 -15.08 2.43 1.17
N ARG A 111 -15.76 2.11 0.10
CA ARG A 111 -16.58 0.90 -0.03
C ARG A 111 -15.73 -0.23 -0.55
N ALA A 112 -15.79 -1.39 0.10
CA ALA A 112 -15.03 -2.58 -0.28
C ALA A 112 -15.76 -3.86 0.11
N LEU A 113 -15.24 -5.00 -0.32
CA LEU A 113 -15.58 -6.30 0.26
C LEU A 113 -14.57 -6.63 1.36
N ASP A 114 -15.03 -7.23 2.44
CA ASP A 114 -14.19 -7.79 3.48
C ASP A 114 -13.62 -9.17 3.09
N ARG A 115 -12.89 -9.81 4.01
CA ARG A 115 -12.31 -11.14 3.81
C ARG A 115 -13.34 -12.26 3.56
N ASP A 116 -14.60 -12.04 3.94
CA ASP A 116 -15.70 -12.98 3.77
C ASP A 116 -16.58 -12.65 2.55
N GLY A 117 -16.18 -11.62 1.78
CA GLY A 117 -16.89 -11.17 0.58
C GLY A 117 -18.12 -10.31 0.88
N GLN A 118 -18.26 -9.81 2.12
CA GLN A 118 -19.35 -8.92 2.51
C GLN A 118 -18.99 -7.45 2.22
N THR A 119 -19.93 -6.71 1.65
CA THR A 119 -19.75 -5.28 1.40
C THR A 119 -19.79 -4.49 2.70
N PHE A 120 -18.85 -3.57 2.87
CA PHE A 120 -18.82 -2.62 3.97
C PHE A 120 -18.26 -1.27 3.56
N ASP A 121 -18.52 -0.25 4.35
CA ASP A 121 -17.98 1.10 4.19
C ASP A 121 -16.97 1.38 5.31
N LEU A 122 -15.74 1.68 4.96
CA LEU A 122 -14.70 2.14 5.87
C LEU A 122 -14.69 3.67 5.87
N LYS A 123 -15.03 4.27 7.02
CA LYS A 123 -14.82 5.70 7.27
C LYS A 123 -13.41 5.89 7.84
N ALA A 124 -12.52 6.47 7.08
CA ALA A 124 -11.12 6.64 7.43
C ALA A 124 -10.78 8.11 7.66
N GLU A 125 -10.16 8.41 8.79
CA GLU A 125 -9.66 9.73 9.19
C GLU A 125 -8.21 9.61 9.66
N GLY A 126 -7.49 10.74 9.72
CA GLY A 126 -6.12 10.77 10.22
C GLY A 126 -5.19 9.79 9.48
N LEU A 127 -4.46 8.97 10.22
CA LEU A 127 -3.52 7.99 9.65
C LEU A 127 -4.24 6.97 8.77
N ALA A 128 -5.45 6.53 9.14
CA ALA A 128 -6.23 5.58 8.34
C ALA A 128 -6.61 6.18 6.97
N SER A 129 -6.96 7.47 6.90
CA SER A 129 -7.23 8.16 5.64
C SER A 129 -6.00 8.24 4.75
N VAL A 130 -4.87 8.61 5.30
CA VAL A 130 -3.59 8.65 4.57
C VAL A 130 -3.22 7.26 4.07
N CYS A 131 -3.29 6.26 4.93
CA CYS A 131 -2.94 4.88 4.60
C CYS A 131 -3.79 4.32 3.46
N VAL A 132 -5.11 4.38 3.56
CA VAL A 132 -5.98 3.80 2.52
C VAL A 132 -5.82 4.51 1.18
N GLN A 133 -5.64 5.84 1.16
CA GLN A 133 -5.38 6.58 -0.09
C GLN A 133 -4.03 6.18 -0.71
N HIS A 134 -3.00 6.01 0.11
CA HIS A 134 -1.68 5.54 -0.32
C HIS A 134 -1.76 4.14 -0.93
N GLU A 135 -2.42 3.21 -0.27
CA GLU A 135 -2.56 1.84 -0.77
C GLU A 135 -3.44 1.75 -2.03
N MET A 136 -4.48 2.58 -2.14
CA MET A 136 -5.29 2.66 -3.35
C MET A 136 -4.51 3.20 -4.55
N ASP A 137 -3.55 4.11 -4.35
CA ASP A 137 -2.63 4.55 -5.40
C ASP A 137 -1.81 3.38 -5.95
N HIS A 138 -1.32 2.48 -5.09
CA HIS A 138 -0.61 1.28 -5.54
C HIS A 138 -1.46 0.41 -6.47
N LEU A 139 -2.76 0.31 -6.23
CA LEU A 139 -3.68 -0.43 -7.12
C LEU A 139 -3.85 0.24 -8.49
N LEU A 140 -3.54 1.53 -8.60
CA LEU A 140 -3.51 2.28 -9.86
C LEU A 140 -2.11 2.34 -10.50
N GLY A 141 -1.15 1.61 -9.95
CA GLY A 141 0.23 1.61 -10.41
C GLY A 141 1.01 2.86 -10.02
N LYS A 142 0.60 3.58 -8.97
CA LYS A 142 1.28 4.78 -8.47
C LYS A 142 2.07 4.50 -7.20
N VAL A 143 3.23 5.13 -7.08
CA VAL A 143 4.05 5.17 -5.86
C VAL A 143 4.10 6.62 -5.36
N PHE A 144 4.11 6.84 -4.03
CA PHE A 144 4.02 8.18 -3.47
C PHE A 144 5.11 9.15 -3.95
N VAL A 145 6.27 8.64 -4.37
CA VAL A 145 7.35 9.45 -4.95
C VAL A 145 6.94 10.21 -6.22
N GLU A 146 5.89 9.75 -6.90
CA GLU A 146 5.37 10.40 -8.11
C GLU A 146 4.65 11.72 -7.83
N TYR A 147 4.26 11.99 -6.57
CA TYR A 147 3.76 13.29 -6.13
C TYR A 147 4.86 14.33 -5.88
N LEU A 148 6.12 13.90 -5.86
CA LEU A 148 7.26 14.75 -5.57
C LEU A 148 7.81 15.42 -6.83
N SER A 149 8.64 16.47 -6.64
CA SER A 149 9.33 17.12 -7.76
C SER A 149 10.25 16.13 -8.50
N LEU A 150 10.50 16.37 -9.78
CA LEU A 150 11.38 15.53 -10.60
C LEU A 150 12.75 15.33 -9.95
N LEU A 151 13.33 16.39 -9.38
CA LEU A 151 14.63 16.33 -8.70
C LEU A 151 14.61 15.38 -7.50
N LYS A 152 13.55 15.42 -6.69
CA LYS A 152 13.38 14.50 -5.55
C LYS A 152 13.20 13.06 -6.05
N ARG A 153 12.38 12.85 -7.07
CA ARG A 153 12.15 11.51 -7.65
C ARG A 153 13.44 10.89 -8.15
N ASP A 154 14.27 11.64 -8.88
CA ASP A 154 15.53 11.15 -9.41
C ASP A 154 16.54 10.81 -8.30
N ARG A 155 16.60 11.63 -7.26
CA ARG A 155 17.42 11.34 -6.07
C ARG A 155 16.99 10.07 -5.35
N ILE A 156 15.70 9.89 -5.15
CA ILE A 156 15.14 8.70 -4.50
C ILE A 156 15.42 7.47 -5.36
N LYS A 157 15.17 7.55 -6.67
CA LYS A 157 15.45 6.46 -7.61
C LYS A 157 16.91 6.02 -7.57
N SER A 158 17.84 6.98 -7.63
CA SER A 158 19.28 6.69 -7.57
C SER A 158 19.69 6.06 -6.24
N LYS A 159 19.14 6.57 -5.11
CA LYS A 159 19.35 6.01 -3.78
C LYS A 159 18.88 4.57 -3.67
N MET A 160 17.69 4.27 -4.20
CA MET A 160 17.12 2.92 -4.17
C MET A 160 17.91 1.93 -5.02
N ILE A 161 18.32 2.33 -6.23
CA ILE A 161 19.17 1.48 -7.10
C ILE A 161 20.50 1.16 -6.42
N LYS A 162 21.15 2.16 -5.83
CA LYS A 162 22.42 1.97 -5.10
C LYS A 162 22.23 0.97 -3.95
N ARG A 163 21.20 1.13 -3.13
CA ARG A 163 20.90 0.27 -1.99
C ARG A 163 20.67 -1.18 -2.41
N THR A 164 19.87 -1.41 -3.45
CA THR A 164 19.63 -2.76 -3.97
C THR A 164 20.93 -3.44 -4.42
N ARG A 165 21.85 -2.69 -5.06
CA ARG A 165 23.15 -3.22 -5.45
C ARG A 165 24.02 -3.60 -4.26
N GLU A 166 24.04 -2.78 -3.21
CA GLU A 166 24.79 -3.01 -1.97
C GLU A 166 24.28 -4.26 -1.24
N GLU A 167 22.97 -4.42 -1.12
CA GLU A 167 22.34 -5.60 -0.50
C GLU A 167 22.67 -6.89 -1.26
N LEU A 168 22.57 -6.86 -2.59
CA LEU A 168 22.93 -8.01 -3.44
C LEU A 168 24.43 -8.37 -3.35
N ALA A 169 25.29 -7.41 -3.13
CA ALA A 169 26.72 -7.64 -2.96
C ALA A 169 27.05 -8.29 -1.60
N GLN A 170 26.24 -8.07 -0.55
CA GLN A 170 26.44 -8.63 0.79
C GLN A 170 25.97 -10.09 0.91
N VAL A 171 25.13 -10.58 -0.01
CA VAL A 171 24.60 -11.95 -0.03
C VAL A 171 25.52 -12.91 -0.83
N ARG A 172 26.59 -12.42 -1.44
CA ARG A 172 27.61 -13.20 -2.14
C ARG A 172 28.82 -13.46 -1.26
#